data_4a999f188f88b4a01babb158dff16f32
#
_entry.id   4a999f188f88b4a01babb158dff16f32
#
_cell.length_a   1.000
_cell.length_b   1.000
_cell.length_c   1.000
_cell.angle_alpha   90.00
_cell.angle_beta   90.00
_cell.angle_gamma   90.00
#
_symmetry.space_group_name_H-M   'P 1'
#
loop_
_entity.id
_entity.type
_entity.pdbx_description
1 polymer ?
#
loop_
_entity_poly.entity_id
_entity_poly.type
_entity_poly.pdbx_seq_one_letter_code
_entity_poly.pdbx_strand_id
1 'polypeptide(L)'
;MAQEITKRDTDAPPSARRLVILAEDDTAFRGLIASVLEREGYEVVEAADGVALLASVETALTIRRERADAFLVVADIRMPGLSGLDVLAILRCASCATPVILITAFGDEATHAEGRELGAAAVFDKPFDVEQLRSAVIETMPPW
;
A
#
# COMPACT_ATOMS: atom_id res chain seq x y z
N MET A 1 -20.63 -22.94 -11.89
CA MET A 1 -20.89 -22.51 -11.29
C MET A 1 -20.90 -21.21 -10.81
N ALA A 2 -21.73 -20.88 -10.32
CA ALA A 2 -21.91 -19.53 -10.02
C ALA A 2 -20.94 -18.95 -9.13
N GLN A 3 -20.22 -19.75 -8.57
CA GLN A 3 -19.29 -19.22 -7.68
C GLN A 3 -18.15 -18.57 -8.37
N GLU A 4 -18.19 -18.44 -9.65
CA GLU A 4 -17.09 -17.81 -10.32
C GLU A 4 -16.75 -16.48 -9.74
N ILE A 5 -17.75 -15.70 -9.41
CA ILE A 5 -17.48 -14.37 -8.97
C ILE A 5 -16.83 -14.36 -7.61
N THR A 6 -17.37 -15.14 -6.69
CA THR A 6 -16.74 -15.22 -5.42
C THR A 6 -15.46 -15.99 -5.51
N LYS A 7 -15.37 -16.87 -6.50
CA LYS A 7 -14.17 -17.64 -6.62
C LYS A 7 -12.98 -16.85 -7.02
N ARG A 8 -13.19 -15.70 -7.58
CA ARG A 8 -12.02 -14.89 -7.92
C ARG A 8 -11.16 -14.64 -6.70
N ASP A 9 -11.79 -14.43 -5.54
CA ASP A 9 -11.03 -14.20 -4.33
C ASP A 9 -10.43 -15.49 -3.79
N THR A 10 -11.04 -16.63 -4.09
CA THR A 10 -10.59 -17.89 -3.55
C THR A 10 -9.80 -18.71 -4.54
N ASP A 11 -9.87 -18.38 -5.84
CA ASP A 11 -9.18 -19.16 -6.86
C ASP A 11 -7.68 -19.02 -6.78
N ALA A 12 -7.19 -17.81 -6.52
CA ALA A 12 -5.76 -17.61 -6.42
C ALA A 12 -5.28 -18.02 -5.03
N PRO A 13 -4.28 -18.87 -4.92
CA PRO A 13 -3.72 -19.19 -3.61
C PRO A 13 -3.15 -17.92 -3.00
N PRO A 14 -3.14 -17.81 -1.68
CA PRO A 14 -2.58 -16.61 -1.04
C PRO A 14 -1.18 -16.26 -1.51
N SER A 15 -0.37 -17.27 -1.81
CA SER A 15 0.99 -17.03 -2.26
C SER A 15 1.04 -16.40 -3.64
N ALA A 16 -0.03 -16.51 -4.43
CA ALA A 16 -0.07 -15.94 -5.77
C ALA A 16 -0.77 -14.58 -5.81
N ARG A 17 -1.35 -14.13 -4.70
CA ARG A 17 -2.02 -12.84 -4.66
C ARG A 17 -1.00 -11.73 -4.58
N ARG A 18 -1.35 -10.58 -5.18
CA ARG A 18 -0.53 -9.41 -5.06
C ARG A 18 -0.70 -8.82 -3.67
N LEU A 19 0.38 -8.31 -3.12
CA LEU A 19 0.42 -7.86 -1.74
C LEU A 19 0.33 -6.35 -1.66
N VAL A 20 -0.52 -5.84 -0.78
CA VAL A 20 -0.53 -4.44 -0.40
C VAL A 20 -0.15 -4.36 1.06
N ILE A 21 0.88 -3.56 1.37
CA ILE A 21 1.25 -3.27 2.74
C ILE A 21 0.65 -1.92 3.06
N LEU A 22 -0.22 -1.89 4.07
CA LEU A 22 -1.03 -0.71 4.38
C LEU A 22 -0.64 -0.19 5.76
N ALA A 23 -0.12 1.02 5.82
CA ALA A 23 0.28 1.64 7.07
C ALA A 23 -0.61 2.84 7.36
N GLU A 24 -1.28 2.79 8.50
CA GLU A 24 -2.21 3.81 8.93
C GLU A 24 -2.40 3.63 10.42
N ASP A 25 -2.25 4.69 11.21
CA ASP A 25 -2.38 4.55 12.66
C ASP A 25 -3.84 4.56 13.14
N ASP A 26 -4.77 5.05 12.33
CA ASP A 26 -6.19 4.96 12.68
C ASP A 26 -6.68 3.56 12.38
N THR A 27 -6.94 2.79 13.43
CA THR A 27 -7.29 1.39 13.31
C THR A 27 -8.56 1.17 12.48
N ALA A 28 -9.58 2.00 12.71
CA ALA A 28 -10.85 1.83 12.01
C ALA A 28 -10.71 2.13 10.52
N PHE A 29 -10.00 3.21 10.20
CA PHE A 29 -9.80 3.61 8.80
C PHE A 29 -8.91 2.60 8.09
N ARG A 30 -7.86 2.12 8.78
CA ARG A 30 -7.00 1.08 8.22
C ARG A 30 -7.79 -0.18 7.88
N GLY A 31 -8.66 -0.60 8.80
CA GLY A 31 -9.48 -1.78 8.57
C GLY A 31 -10.43 -1.62 7.41
N LEU A 32 -10.98 -0.41 7.24
CA LEU A 32 -11.87 -0.15 6.12
C LEU A 32 -11.13 -0.29 4.79
N ILE A 33 -9.96 0.33 4.69
CA ILE A 33 -9.17 0.25 3.47
C ILE A 33 -8.77 -1.20 3.20
N ALA A 34 -8.33 -1.91 4.24
CA ALA A 34 -7.93 -3.30 4.07
C ALA A 34 -9.07 -4.15 3.54
N SER A 35 -10.28 -3.96 4.08
CA SER A 35 -11.44 -4.72 3.62
C SER A 35 -11.74 -4.47 2.16
N VAL A 36 -11.67 -3.22 1.74
CA VAL A 36 -11.96 -2.87 0.35
C VAL A 36 -10.95 -3.53 -0.58
N LEU A 37 -9.68 -3.51 -0.21
CA LEU A 37 -8.64 -4.10 -1.07
C LEU A 37 -8.70 -5.62 -1.07
N GLU A 38 -9.03 -6.22 0.06
CA GLU A 38 -9.15 -7.68 0.12
C GLU A 38 -10.27 -8.17 -0.76
N ARG A 39 -11.34 -7.41 -0.88
CA ARG A 39 -12.43 -7.78 -1.78
C ARG A 39 -12.02 -7.79 -3.23
N GLU A 40 -11.00 -7.00 -3.57
CA GLU A 40 -10.49 -6.97 -4.94
C GLU A 40 -9.51 -8.10 -5.21
N GLY A 41 -9.16 -8.88 -4.20
CA GLY A 41 -8.27 -10.01 -4.39
C GLY A 41 -6.85 -9.81 -3.91
N TYR A 42 -6.57 -8.68 -3.27
CA TYR A 42 -5.23 -8.45 -2.72
C TYR A 42 -5.07 -9.15 -1.38
N GLU A 43 -3.84 -9.54 -1.10
CA GLU A 43 -3.43 -9.88 0.25
C GLU A 43 -3.03 -8.56 0.90
N VAL A 44 -3.52 -8.26 2.09
CA VAL A 44 -3.21 -6.99 2.76
C VAL A 44 -2.52 -7.27 4.08
N VAL A 45 -1.37 -6.66 4.28
CA VAL A 45 -0.65 -6.69 5.55
C VAL A 45 -0.78 -5.30 6.15
N GLU A 46 -1.27 -5.22 7.38
CA GLU A 46 -1.52 -3.95 8.04
C GLU A 46 -0.38 -3.60 8.97
N ALA A 47 0.00 -2.34 8.99
CA ALA A 47 1.03 -1.83 9.88
C ALA A 47 0.48 -0.59 10.58
N ALA A 48 0.71 -0.48 11.88
CA ALA A 48 0.16 0.62 12.66
C ALA A 48 1.07 1.84 12.69
N ASP A 49 2.32 1.70 12.27
CA ASP A 49 3.28 2.81 12.30
C ASP A 49 4.39 2.56 11.27
N GLY A 50 5.29 3.52 11.16
CA GLY A 50 6.33 3.46 10.15
C GLY A 50 7.37 2.38 10.39
N VAL A 51 7.65 2.06 11.64
CA VAL A 51 8.61 0.99 11.95
C VAL A 51 8.04 -0.36 11.53
N ALA A 52 6.77 -0.61 11.86
CA ALA A 52 6.09 -1.83 11.44
C ALA A 52 5.99 -1.91 9.92
N LEU A 53 5.75 -0.77 9.27
CA LEU A 53 5.72 -0.72 7.82
C LEU A 53 7.06 -1.14 7.22
N LEU A 54 8.15 -0.57 7.74
CA LEU A 54 9.47 -0.89 7.20
C LEU A 54 9.80 -2.36 7.41
N ALA A 55 9.45 -2.92 8.56
CA ALA A 55 9.67 -4.34 8.82
C ALA A 55 8.87 -5.22 7.85
N SER A 56 7.63 -4.81 7.55
CA SER A 56 6.80 -5.55 6.59
C SER A 56 7.39 -5.48 5.18
N VAL A 57 7.94 -4.34 4.81
CA VAL A 57 8.60 -4.19 3.51
C VAL A 57 9.80 -5.12 3.43
N GLU A 58 10.61 -5.17 4.48
CA GLU A 58 11.78 -6.05 4.50
C GLU A 58 11.38 -7.50 4.34
N THR A 59 10.32 -7.91 5.03
CA THR A 59 9.81 -9.26 4.92
C THR A 59 9.34 -9.54 3.49
N ALA A 60 8.60 -8.60 2.90
CA ALA A 60 8.10 -8.78 1.54
C ALA A 60 9.24 -8.90 0.54
N LEU A 61 10.27 -8.08 0.69
CA LEU A 61 11.42 -8.14 -0.20
C LEU A 61 12.12 -9.50 -0.12
N THR A 62 12.22 -10.05 1.09
CA THR A 62 12.87 -11.34 1.28
C THR A 62 12.05 -12.48 0.69
N ILE A 63 10.75 -12.48 0.97
CA ILE A 63 9.90 -13.60 0.58
C ILE A 63 9.61 -13.59 -0.92
N ARG A 64 9.37 -12.42 -1.49
CA ARG A 64 8.87 -12.32 -2.86
C ARG A 64 9.95 -12.10 -3.90
N ARG A 65 11.19 -11.95 -3.45
CA ARG A 65 12.28 -11.62 -4.34
C ARG A 65 12.46 -12.63 -5.47
N GLU A 66 12.43 -13.90 -5.13
CA GLU A 66 12.68 -14.93 -6.11
C GLU A 66 11.52 -15.15 -7.06
N ARG A 67 10.32 -14.85 -6.62
CA ARG A 67 9.14 -15.03 -7.45
C ARG A 67 8.83 -13.80 -8.29
N ALA A 68 9.57 -12.73 -8.06
CA ALA A 68 9.35 -11.46 -8.75
C ALA A 68 7.92 -10.96 -8.61
N ASP A 69 7.25 -11.31 -7.52
CA ASP A 69 5.90 -10.86 -7.26
C ASP A 69 5.92 -9.40 -6.88
N ALA A 70 4.97 -8.66 -7.42
CA ALA A 70 4.87 -7.25 -7.12
C ALA A 70 4.20 -7.04 -5.78
N PHE A 71 4.60 -5.99 -5.08
CA PHE A 71 3.84 -5.52 -3.95
C PHE A 71 3.81 -3.99 -3.99
N LEU A 72 2.88 -3.41 -3.24
CA LEU A 72 2.63 -1.98 -3.26
C LEU A 72 2.44 -1.53 -1.82
N VAL A 73 2.88 -0.32 -1.52
CA VAL A 73 2.76 0.26 -0.19
C VAL A 73 1.74 1.39 -0.24
N VAL A 74 0.80 1.39 0.71
CA VAL A 74 -0.08 2.52 0.95
C VAL A 74 0.24 3.01 2.36
N ALA A 75 0.66 4.25 2.50
CA ALA A 75 1.16 4.73 3.78
C ALA A 75 0.66 6.14 4.08
N ASP A 76 0.20 6.34 5.32
CA ASP A 76 -0.08 7.65 5.83
C ASP A 76 1.24 8.37 6.06
N ILE A 77 1.31 9.63 5.69
CA ILE A 77 2.51 10.41 5.92
C ILE A 77 2.69 10.65 7.41
N ARG A 78 1.59 10.90 8.14
CA ARG A 78 1.70 11.20 9.56
C ARG A 78 1.50 9.97 10.41
N MET A 79 2.60 9.41 10.87
CA MET A 79 2.59 8.25 11.77
C MET A 79 3.65 8.47 12.83
N PRO A 80 3.46 7.90 14.04
CA PRO A 80 4.50 7.99 15.07
C PRO A 80 5.82 7.35 14.58
N GLY A 81 6.92 7.97 14.93
CA GLY A 81 8.24 7.46 14.54
C GLY A 81 8.56 7.84 13.12
N LEU A 82 8.64 6.87 12.24
CA LEU A 82 8.91 7.12 10.83
C LEU A 82 7.63 7.52 10.12
N SER A 83 7.71 8.58 9.32
CA SER A 83 6.57 9.00 8.50
C SER A 83 6.56 8.20 7.20
N GLY A 84 5.44 8.30 6.48
CA GLY A 84 5.37 7.68 5.15
C GLY A 84 6.41 8.23 4.19
N LEU A 85 6.72 9.52 4.29
CA LEU A 85 7.77 10.11 3.45
C LEU A 85 9.14 9.57 3.84
N ASP A 86 9.39 9.37 5.13
CA ASP A 86 10.66 8.79 5.57
C ASP A 86 10.84 7.39 4.99
N VAL A 87 9.79 6.58 5.05
CA VAL A 87 9.88 5.22 4.52
C VAL A 87 10.10 5.24 3.02
N LEU A 88 9.40 6.13 2.31
CA LEU A 88 9.58 6.25 0.86
C LEU A 88 11.03 6.64 0.54
N ALA A 89 11.58 7.59 1.28
CA ALA A 89 12.97 8.01 1.07
C ALA A 89 13.93 6.84 1.31
N ILE A 90 13.70 6.06 2.36
CA ILE A 90 14.54 4.90 2.66
C ILE A 90 14.47 3.90 1.50
N LEU A 91 13.27 3.62 0.98
CA LEU A 91 13.13 2.68 -0.12
C LEU A 91 13.87 3.16 -1.36
N ARG A 92 13.78 4.44 -1.69
CA ARG A 92 14.47 4.96 -2.87
C ARG A 92 15.97 4.96 -2.70
N CYS A 93 16.45 5.23 -1.48
CA CYS A 93 17.90 5.16 -1.21
C CYS A 93 18.40 3.71 -1.35
N ALA A 94 17.56 2.73 -1.07
CA ALA A 94 17.93 1.33 -1.22
C ALA A 94 17.70 0.84 -2.64
N SER A 95 17.41 1.72 -3.57
CA SER A 95 17.12 1.40 -4.97
C SER A 95 15.93 0.47 -5.11
N CYS A 96 14.99 0.57 -4.19
CA CYS A 96 13.77 -0.22 -4.24
C CYS A 96 12.71 0.60 -4.97
N ALA A 97 12.24 0.09 -6.08
CA ALA A 97 11.29 0.80 -6.95
C ALA A 97 9.83 0.43 -6.68
N THR A 98 9.56 -0.22 -5.56
CA THR A 98 8.20 -0.59 -5.19
C THR A 98 7.29 0.64 -5.23
N PRO A 99 6.10 0.53 -5.83
CA PRO A 99 5.17 1.67 -5.86
C PRO A 99 4.68 2.01 -4.47
N VAL A 100 4.60 3.29 -4.18
CA VAL A 100 4.12 3.80 -2.89
C VAL A 100 3.05 4.83 -3.15
N ILE A 101 1.89 4.65 -2.53
CA ILE A 101 0.81 5.62 -2.53
C ILE A 101 0.80 6.25 -1.14
N LEU A 102 0.83 7.57 -1.08
CA LEU A 102 0.86 8.29 0.18
C LEU A 102 -0.51 8.89 0.49
N ILE A 103 -0.83 8.94 1.78
CA ILE A 103 -2.06 9.55 2.28
C ILE A 103 -1.65 10.60 3.28
N THR A 104 -2.26 11.77 3.23
CA THR A 104 -1.92 12.83 4.17
C THR A 104 -3.16 13.60 4.61
N ALA A 105 -3.22 13.94 5.90
CA ALA A 105 -4.29 14.76 6.44
C ALA A 105 -4.01 16.25 6.23
N PHE A 106 -2.73 16.61 6.07
CA PHE A 106 -2.35 18.00 5.94
C PHE A 106 -1.43 18.16 4.74
N GLY A 107 -1.94 17.82 3.56
CA GLY A 107 -1.14 17.90 2.37
C GLY A 107 -1.06 19.32 1.86
N ASP A 108 0.11 19.93 1.97
CA ASP A 108 0.35 21.19 1.32
C ASP A 108 1.19 20.93 0.08
N GLU A 109 1.44 21.99 -0.67
CA GLU A 109 2.19 21.87 -1.92
C GLU A 109 3.59 21.29 -1.70
N ALA A 110 4.23 21.66 -0.60
CA ALA A 110 5.58 21.16 -0.33
C ALA A 110 5.57 19.66 -0.07
N THR A 111 4.59 19.18 0.68
CA THR A 111 4.44 17.76 0.97
C THR A 111 4.17 16.98 -0.29
N HIS A 112 3.25 17.47 -1.14
CA HIS A 112 2.95 16.81 -2.39
C HIS A 112 4.16 16.80 -3.32
N ALA A 113 4.89 17.90 -3.38
CA ALA A 113 6.09 17.99 -4.21
C ALA A 113 7.15 17.00 -3.76
N GLU A 114 7.36 16.91 -2.44
CA GLU A 114 8.34 15.99 -1.91
C GLU A 114 7.97 14.54 -2.23
N GLY A 115 6.70 14.19 -2.08
CA GLY A 115 6.24 12.85 -2.42
C GLY A 115 6.47 12.54 -3.89
N ARG A 116 6.14 13.49 -4.76
CA ARG A 116 6.34 13.29 -6.19
C ARG A 116 7.82 13.17 -6.54
N GLU A 117 8.67 13.98 -5.93
CA GLU A 117 10.10 13.93 -6.18
C GLU A 117 10.69 12.59 -5.76
N LEU A 118 10.17 12.01 -4.71
CA LEU A 118 10.60 10.69 -4.27
C LEU A 118 9.95 9.56 -5.07
N GLY A 119 9.10 9.92 -6.02
CA GLY A 119 8.52 8.92 -6.91
C GLY A 119 7.29 8.22 -6.38
N ALA A 120 6.50 8.89 -5.51
CA ALA A 120 5.24 8.32 -5.10
C ALA A 120 4.32 8.14 -6.31
N ALA A 121 3.60 7.03 -6.34
CA ALA A 121 2.68 6.77 -7.44
C ALA A 121 1.46 7.69 -7.37
N ALA A 122 1.05 8.06 -6.15
CA ALA A 122 -0.05 9.00 -5.95
C ALA A 122 0.03 9.55 -4.53
N VAL A 123 -0.58 10.71 -4.31
CA VAL A 123 -0.72 11.31 -2.98
C VAL A 123 -2.16 11.72 -2.82
N PHE A 124 -2.82 11.21 -1.78
CA PHE A 124 -4.21 11.53 -1.49
C PHE A 124 -4.33 12.36 -0.23
N ASP A 125 -5.14 13.41 -0.28
CA ASP A 125 -5.44 14.23 0.90
C ASP A 125 -6.68 13.70 1.59
N LYS A 126 -6.64 13.58 2.90
CA LYS A 126 -7.83 13.26 3.69
C LYS A 126 -8.69 14.50 3.84
N PRO A 127 -10.00 14.38 3.78
CA PRO A 127 -10.76 13.16 3.51
C PRO A 127 -10.79 12.86 2.01
N PHE A 128 -10.81 11.59 1.67
CA PHE A 128 -10.90 11.18 0.28
C PHE A 128 -11.86 10.00 0.19
N ASP A 129 -12.31 9.74 -1.04
CA ASP A 129 -13.18 8.62 -1.30
C ASP A 129 -12.33 7.35 -1.38
N VAL A 130 -12.66 6.35 -0.57
CA VAL A 130 -11.91 5.09 -0.57
C VAL A 130 -11.94 4.45 -1.95
N GLU A 131 -13.00 4.70 -2.74
CA GLU A 131 -13.06 4.20 -4.11
C GLU A 131 -11.98 4.79 -4.99
N GLN A 132 -11.57 6.03 -4.75
CA GLN A 132 -10.48 6.63 -5.50
C GLN A 132 -9.16 5.95 -5.16
N LEU A 133 -8.96 5.61 -3.90
CA LEU A 133 -7.77 4.88 -3.49
C LEU A 133 -7.77 3.48 -4.11
N ARG A 134 -8.92 2.80 -4.07
CA ARG A 134 -9.05 1.47 -4.67
C ARG A 134 -8.67 1.52 -6.14
N SER A 135 -9.19 2.50 -6.86
CA SER A 135 -8.88 2.64 -8.29
C SER A 135 -7.40 2.87 -8.53
N ALA A 136 -6.77 3.71 -7.71
CA ALA A 136 -5.34 3.98 -7.85
C ALA A 136 -4.50 2.73 -7.61
N VAL A 137 -4.89 1.92 -6.62
CA VAL A 137 -4.18 0.68 -6.35
C VAL A 137 -4.31 -0.27 -7.54
N ILE A 138 -5.52 -0.42 -8.07
CA ILE A 138 -5.76 -1.32 -9.20
C ILE A 138 -4.99 -0.86 -10.43
N GLU A 139 -4.97 0.45 -10.69
CA GLU A 139 -4.24 0.97 -11.84
C GLU A 139 -2.75 0.77 -11.70
N THR A 140 -2.24 0.92 -10.48
CA THR A 140 -0.80 0.82 -10.24
C THR A 140 -0.34 -0.63 -10.22
N MET A 141 -1.15 -1.50 -9.65
CA MET A 141 -0.80 -2.91 -9.52
C MET A 141 -2.08 -3.73 -9.56
N PRO A 142 -2.52 -4.19 -10.75
CA PRO A 142 -3.73 -5.00 -10.85
C PRO A 142 -3.65 -6.23 -9.94
N PRO A 143 -4.79 -6.75 -9.47
CA PRO A 143 -4.78 -7.80 -8.45
C PRO A 143 -4.03 -9.06 -8.86
N TRP A 144 -4.05 -9.41 -10.13
CA TRP A 144 -3.23 -10.49 -10.67
C TRP A 144 -3.18 -10.51 -12.19
#